data_4c9b88ebc1b4a680cedf7ad29dfc7bd0
#
_entry.id   4c9b88ebc1b4a680cedf7ad29dfc7bd0
#
_cell.length_a   1.000
_cell.length_b   1.000
_cell.length_c   1.000
_cell.angle_alpha   90.00
_cell.angle_beta   90.00
_cell.angle_gamma   90.00
#
_symmetry.space_group_name_H-M   'P 1'
#
loop_
_entity.id
_entity.type
_entity.pdbx_description
1 polymer ?
#
loop_
_entity_poly.entity_id
_entity_poly.type
_entity_poly.pdbx_seq_one_letter_code
_entity_poly.pdbx_strand_id
1 'polypeptide(L)'
;ASSILSSINFVSTIFFLPLSYKFSFFQYPLFIVAQLVVAFLLIISLPVLAAAITMLLFDRNFSTSFFSNFLGGDALLYQHLFWFFGHPEVYVLILPAFAIISHVISYIINRNTPFSYPGLSVAIIAIGVLGCIVWAHHMFTSGMDLDTRFYFASATLIIAIPTGIKIFSWIFTFISETYIYNPLFNWTLGFIFLFTFGGLSGIVLSNCHLNLFFHDSYYVIAHFHYVLSLGAVIGVILSTYYIFNKSFNLSGSFFYQSLIFFSFFIGSNL
;
A
#
# COMPACT_ATOMS: atom_id res chain seq x y z
N ALA A 1 14.16 -15.87 1.67
CA ALA A 1 15.56 -15.39 1.65
C ALA A 1 15.72 -14.20 0.70
N SER A 2 15.35 -14.31 -0.58
CA SER A 2 15.57 -13.25 -1.60
C SER A 2 14.99 -11.88 -1.19
N SER A 3 13.73 -11.82 -0.79
CA SER A 3 13.07 -10.55 -0.42
C SER A 3 13.70 -9.90 0.82
N ILE A 4 14.13 -10.68 1.81
CA ILE A 4 14.82 -10.16 2.99
C ILE A 4 16.19 -9.59 2.60
N LEU A 5 16.94 -10.30 1.77
CA LEU A 5 18.26 -9.83 1.29
C LEU A 5 18.11 -8.56 0.45
N SER A 6 17.07 -8.49 -0.40
CA SER A 6 16.74 -7.28 -1.16
C SER A 6 16.41 -6.10 -0.24
N SER A 7 15.62 -6.34 0.81
CA SER A 7 15.26 -5.29 1.79
C SER A 7 16.49 -4.77 2.55
N ILE A 8 17.40 -5.67 2.97
CA ILE A 8 18.68 -5.29 3.59
C ILE A 8 19.53 -4.45 2.63
N ASN A 9 19.56 -4.84 1.35
CA ASN A 9 20.28 -4.09 0.32
C ASN A 9 19.70 -2.66 0.17
N PHE A 10 18.37 -2.51 0.08
CA PHE A 10 17.76 -1.17 0.00
C PHE A 10 18.06 -0.33 1.24
N VAL A 11 17.93 -0.87 2.44
CA VAL A 11 18.26 -0.16 3.69
C VAL A 11 19.72 0.27 3.70
N SER A 12 20.63 -0.64 3.36
CA SER A 12 22.07 -0.36 3.33
C SER A 12 22.41 0.71 2.28
N THR A 13 21.81 0.61 1.09
CA THR A 13 22.02 1.59 0.01
C THR A 13 21.54 2.98 0.43
N ILE A 14 20.37 3.09 1.06
CA ILE A 14 19.80 4.38 1.46
C ILE A 14 20.64 5.05 2.55
N PHE A 15 21.17 4.27 3.51
CA PHE A 15 21.91 4.84 4.64
C PHE A 15 23.41 5.00 4.40
N PHE A 16 24.05 4.14 3.59
CA PHE A 16 25.50 4.05 3.46
C PHE A 16 26.05 4.45 2.09
N LEU A 17 25.20 4.74 1.10
CA LEU A 17 25.60 5.38 -0.15
C LEU A 17 25.27 6.90 -0.12
N PRO A 18 25.75 7.67 0.86
CA PRO A 18 25.49 9.09 0.88
C PRO A 18 26.34 9.75 -0.20
N LEU A 19 25.69 10.36 -1.14
CA LEU A 19 26.21 11.56 -1.74
C LEU A 19 26.64 12.48 -0.59
N SER A 20 27.73 13.21 -0.74
CA SER A 20 28.48 14.01 0.21
C SER A 20 27.71 14.99 1.12
N TYR A 21 26.40 14.92 1.20
CA TYR A 21 25.54 15.77 1.98
C TYR A 21 24.70 14.93 2.94
N LYS A 22 24.79 15.26 4.24
CA LYS A 22 23.87 14.73 5.26
C LYS A 22 22.49 15.35 5.03
N PHE A 23 21.62 14.67 4.27
CA PHE A 23 20.22 15.05 4.18
C PHE A 23 19.53 14.86 5.54
N SER A 24 18.76 15.85 5.98
CA SER A 24 17.79 15.59 7.03
C SER A 24 16.74 14.62 6.49
N PHE A 25 16.13 13.82 7.35
CA PHE A 25 15.13 12.82 6.96
C PHE A 25 14.01 13.40 6.07
N PHE A 26 13.56 14.62 6.35
CA PHE A 26 12.53 15.32 5.56
C PHE A 26 13.01 15.86 4.20
N GLN A 27 14.27 15.71 3.87
CA GLN A 27 14.84 16.09 2.56
C GLN A 27 14.94 14.91 1.60
N TYR A 28 14.75 13.66 2.09
CA TYR A 28 14.72 12.50 1.21
C TYR A 28 13.52 12.53 0.26
N PRO A 29 13.69 12.22 -1.03
CA PRO A 29 12.56 12.03 -1.95
C PRO A 29 11.53 11.06 -1.37
N LEU A 30 10.23 11.36 -1.54
CA LEU A 30 9.15 10.54 -1.00
C LEU A 30 9.25 9.07 -1.43
N PHE A 31 9.77 8.81 -2.63
CA PHE A 31 10.00 7.45 -3.10
C PHE A 31 11.04 6.70 -2.25
N ILE A 32 12.11 7.39 -1.85
CA ILE A 32 13.13 6.82 -0.95
C ILE A 32 12.53 6.53 0.43
N VAL A 33 11.72 7.45 0.97
CA VAL A 33 11.00 7.23 2.24
C VAL A 33 10.08 6.02 2.14
N ALA A 34 9.32 5.90 1.05
CA ALA A 34 8.43 4.75 0.83
C ALA A 34 9.21 3.43 0.73
N GLN A 35 10.30 3.39 -0.02
CA GLN A 35 11.14 2.19 -0.15
C GLN A 35 11.79 1.78 1.18
N LEU A 36 12.19 2.74 1.99
CA LEU A 36 12.71 2.46 3.32
C LEU A 36 11.65 1.81 4.21
N VAL A 37 10.44 2.35 4.24
CA VAL A 37 9.32 1.78 5.01
C VAL A 37 8.96 0.39 4.49
N VAL A 38 8.89 0.19 3.17
CA VAL A 38 8.66 -1.11 2.54
C VAL A 38 9.72 -2.13 2.96
N ALA A 39 10.99 -1.76 2.95
CA ALA A 39 12.07 -2.64 3.36
C ALA A 39 11.94 -3.07 4.83
N PHE A 40 11.59 -2.16 5.73
CA PHE A 40 11.32 -2.50 7.14
C PHE A 40 10.11 -3.41 7.30
N LEU A 41 9.02 -3.16 6.57
CA LEU A 41 7.84 -4.02 6.59
C LEU A 41 8.17 -5.46 6.19
N LEU A 42 8.95 -5.65 5.12
CA LEU A 42 9.36 -6.96 4.65
C LEU A 42 10.30 -7.67 5.64
N ILE A 43 11.23 -6.95 6.26
CA ILE A 43 12.15 -7.54 7.26
C ILE A 43 11.38 -8.05 8.48
N ILE A 44 10.33 -7.36 8.90
CA ILE A 44 9.54 -7.74 10.09
C ILE A 44 8.55 -8.87 9.75
N SER A 45 7.85 -8.78 8.62
CA SER A 45 6.70 -9.65 8.34
C SER A 45 7.06 -10.98 7.65
N LEU A 46 8.09 -11.02 6.81
CA LEU A 46 8.46 -12.23 6.07
C LEU A 46 8.98 -13.39 6.93
N PRO A 47 9.75 -13.16 8.01
CA PRO A 47 10.13 -14.26 8.89
C PRO A 47 8.93 -14.96 9.53
N VAL A 48 7.89 -14.22 9.89
CA VAL A 48 6.65 -14.75 10.47
C VAL A 48 5.89 -15.59 9.43
N LEU A 49 5.78 -15.12 8.19
CA LEU A 49 5.22 -15.91 7.10
C LEU A 49 6.02 -17.21 6.88
N ALA A 50 7.35 -17.11 6.85
CA ALA A 50 8.23 -18.27 6.68
C ALA A 50 8.00 -19.31 7.78
N ALA A 51 7.84 -18.87 9.04
CA ALA A 51 7.50 -19.75 10.16
C ALA A 51 6.14 -20.43 9.91
N ALA A 52 5.10 -19.67 9.56
CA ALA A 52 3.75 -20.21 9.32
C ALA A 52 3.74 -21.28 8.21
N ILE A 53 4.39 -20.99 7.09
CA ILE A 53 4.44 -21.91 5.94
C ILE A 53 5.29 -23.15 6.28
N THR A 54 6.37 -22.99 7.04
CA THR A 54 7.20 -24.12 7.47
C THR A 54 6.42 -25.01 8.43
N MET A 55 5.71 -24.47 9.40
CA MET A 55 4.83 -25.25 10.28
C MET A 55 3.77 -26.02 9.48
N LEU A 56 3.15 -25.38 8.50
CA LEU A 56 2.17 -26.01 7.61
C LEU A 56 2.82 -27.13 6.78
N LEU A 57 4.04 -26.94 6.28
CA LEU A 57 4.80 -27.96 5.56
C LEU A 57 5.04 -29.19 6.44
N PHE A 58 5.38 -28.98 7.72
CA PHE A 58 5.59 -30.07 8.67
C PHE A 58 4.28 -30.80 8.98
N ASP A 59 3.18 -30.09 9.19
CA ASP A 59 1.86 -30.70 9.42
C ASP A 59 1.44 -31.57 8.23
N ARG A 60 1.75 -31.18 7.00
CA ARG A 60 1.38 -31.91 5.79
C ARG A 60 2.29 -33.11 5.46
N ASN A 61 3.56 -33.11 5.89
CA ASN A 61 4.55 -34.10 5.46
C ASN A 61 5.12 -34.93 6.63
N PHE A 62 5.11 -34.44 7.85
CA PHE A 62 5.76 -35.07 9.01
C PHE A 62 4.79 -35.40 10.13
N SER A 63 3.47 -35.34 9.89
CA SER A 63 2.42 -35.66 10.86
C SER A 63 2.52 -34.84 12.18
N THR A 64 3.05 -33.63 12.09
CA THR A 64 2.95 -32.67 13.20
C THR A 64 1.53 -32.11 13.32
N SER A 65 1.20 -31.43 14.41
CA SER A 65 -0.16 -30.96 14.70
C SER A 65 -0.20 -29.49 15.12
N PHE A 66 0.60 -28.62 14.49
CA PHE A 66 0.61 -27.20 14.83
C PHE A 66 -0.77 -26.54 14.63
N PHE A 67 -1.49 -26.93 13.59
CA PHE A 67 -2.76 -26.31 13.19
C PHE A 67 -3.96 -27.25 13.26
N SER A 68 -3.78 -28.47 13.74
CA SER A 68 -4.85 -29.44 13.90
C SER A 68 -5.47 -29.38 15.28
N ASN A 69 -6.71 -28.89 15.40
CA ASN A 69 -7.43 -28.79 16.67
C ASN A 69 -7.64 -30.18 17.33
N PHE A 70 -7.78 -31.23 16.54
CA PHE A 70 -7.98 -32.59 17.03
C PHE A 70 -6.79 -33.13 17.81
N LEU A 71 -5.59 -32.70 17.49
CA LEU A 71 -4.33 -33.16 18.11
C LEU A 71 -3.69 -32.11 19.02
N GLY A 72 -4.45 -31.10 19.46
CA GLY A 72 -3.97 -30.07 20.38
C GLY A 72 -3.31 -28.86 19.75
N GLY A 73 -3.38 -28.73 18.41
CA GLY A 73 -2.96 -27.51 17.71
C GLY A 73 -4.10 -26.49 17.60
N ASP A 74 -3.85 -25.39 16.92
CA ASP A 74 -4.83 -24.32 16.73
C ASP A 74 -4.78 -23.76 15.31
N ALA A 75 -5.87 -23.91 14.55
CA ALA A 75 -6.01 -23.34 13.21
C ALA A 75 -6.02 -21.79 13.23
N LEU A 76 -6.45 -21.18 14.32
CA LEU A 76 -6.43 -19.74 14.51
C LEU A 76 -5.00 -19.19 14.53
N LEU A 77 -4.05 -19.96 15.07
CA LEU A 77 -2.62 -19.62 15.07
C LEU A 77 -2.10 -19.40 13.64
N TYR A 78 -2.47 -20.29 12.69
CA TYR A 78 -2.07 -20.09 11.30
C TYR A 78 -2.62 -18.78 10.73
N GLN A 79 -3.88 -18.47 10.99
CA GLN A 79 -4.50 -17.23 10.52
C GLN A 79 -3.79 -15.99 11.07
N HIS A 80 -3.46 -15.96 12.35
CA HIS A 80 -2.69 -14.87 12.96
C HIS A 80 -1.31 -14.69 12.31
N LEU A 81 -0.55 -15.77 12.17
CA LEU A 81 0.78 -15.73 11.57
C LEU A 81 0.73 -15.31 10.10
N PHE A 82 -0.25 -15.82 9.34
CA PHE A 82 -0.43 -15.47 7.93
C PHE A 82 -0.80 -13.99 7.77
N TRP A 83 -1.79 -13.49 8.54
CA TRP A 83 -2.26 -12.12 8.40
C TRP A 83 -1.30 -11.09 8.99
N PHE A 84 -0.45 -11.48 9.95
CA PHE A 84 0.66 -10.63 10.39
C PHE A 84 1.62 -10.27 9.25
N PHE A 85 1.75 -11.14 8.26
CA PHE A 85 2.40 -10.81 6.99
C PHE A 85 1.41 -10.18 6.00
N GLY A 86 0.23 -10.76 5.82
CA GLY A 86 -0.68 -10.45 4.73
C GLY A 86 -1.16 -9.01 4.72
N HIS A 87 -1.37 -8.40 5.88
CA HIS A 87 -1.75 -6.99 5.92
C HIS A 87 -0.57 -6.05 5.62
N PRO A 88 0.62 -6.14 6.23
CA PRO A 88 1.77 -5.36 5.78
C PRO A 88 2.09 -5.51 4.30
N GLU A 89 1.87 -6.67 3.70
CA GLU A 89 2.11 -6.91 2.28
C GLU A 89 1.31 -5.97 1.37
N VAL A 90 0.05 -5.68 1.69
CA VAL A 90 -0.76 -4.75 0.87
C VAL A 90 -0.21 -3.32 0.93
N TYR A 91 0.41 -2.93 2.05
CA TYR A 91 1.12 -1.65 2.15
C TYR A 91 2.47 -1.66 1.43
N VAL A 92 3.17 -2.79 1.41
CA VAL A 92 4.37 -2.97 0.57
C VAL A 92 4.05 -2.69 -0.90
N LEU A 93 2.89 -3.11 -1.36
CA LEU A 93 2.46 -2.92 -2.75
C LEU A 93 2.04 -1.48 -3.06
N ILE A 94 1.33 -0.80 -2.14
CA ILE A 94 0.74 0.51 -2.43
C ILE A 94 1.64 1.71 -2.09
N LEU A 95 2.52 1.61 -1.09
CA LEU A 95 3.36 2.75 -0.66
C LEU A 95 4.26 3.30 -1.77
N PRO A 96 4.92 2.48 -2.62
CA PRO A 96 5.67 2.98 -3.75
C PRO A 96 4.81 3.76 -4.74
N ALA A 97 3.59 3.28 -5.02
CA ALA A 97 2.63 3.98 -5.87
C ALA A 97 2.26 5.36 -5.29
N PHE A 98 1.99 5.44 -3.99
CA PHE A 98 1.74 6.72 -3.31
C PHE A 98 2.86 7.74 -3.47
N ALA A 99 4.09 7.28 -3.43
CA ALA A 99 5.25 8.15 -3.62
C ALA A 99 5.37 8.60 -5.08
N ILE A 100 5.17 7.70 -6.03
CA ILE A 100 5.18 8.02 -7.47
C ILE A 100 4.11 9.04 -7.80
N ILE A 101 2.88 8.89 -7.31
CA ILE A 101 1.81 9.87 -7.49
C ILE A 101 2.26 11.26 -7.04
N SER A 102 2.88 11.36 -5.87
CA SER A 102 3.38 12.65 -5.36
C SER A 102 4.43 13.28 -6.28
N HIS A 103 5.35 12.46 -6.82
CA HIS A 103 6.37 12.93 -7.77
C HIS A 103 5.77 13.33 -9.11
N VAL A 104 4.82 12.55 -9.63
CA VAL A 104 4.14 12.83 -10.92
C VAL A 104 3.32 14.11 -10.83
N ILE A 105 2.57 14.33 -9.74
CA ILE A 105 1.85 15.59 -9.54
C ILE A 105 2.81 16.77 -9.59
N SER A 106 3.91 16.72 -8.82
CA SER A 106 4.91 17.79 -8.81
C SER A 106 5.51 18.05 -10.20
N TYR A 107 5.73 16.97 -10.97
CA TYR A 107 6.23 17.06 -12.34
C TYR A 107 5.22 17.74 -13.29
N ILE A 108 3.93 17.36 -13.22
CA ILE A 108 2.87 17.93 -14.08
C ILE A 108 2.70 19.43 -13.83
N ILE A 109 2.76 19.88 -12.59
CA ILE A 109 2.59 21.29 -12.20
C ILE A 109 3.90 22.07 -12.20
N ASN A 110 5.02 21.43 -12.57
CA ASN A 110 6.36 22.04 -12.59
C ASN A 110 6.78 22.62 -11.22
N ARG A 111 6.46 21.93 -10.14
CA ARG A 111 6.88 22.26 -8.77
C ARG A 111 7.96 21.31 -8.27
N ASN A 112 8.87 21.82 -7.42
CA ASN A 112 9.91 20.97 -6.81
C ASN A 112 9.35 20.02 -5.76
N THR A 113 8.29 20.42 -5.03
CA THR A 113 7.70 19.63 -3.95
C THR A 113 6.18 19.77 -3.95
N PRO A 114 5.45 18.68 -3.61
CA PRO A 114 4.02 18.74 -3.43
C PRO A 114 3.66 19.52 -2.15
N PHE A 115 2.37 19.88 -2.03
CA PHE A 115 1.83 20.49 -0.83
C PHE A 115 2.07 19.58 0.40
N SER A 116 2.44 20.17 1.54
CA SER A 116 2.66 19.45 2.79
C SER A 116 3.68 18.29 2.69
N TYR A 117 4.83 18.52 2.06
CA TYR A 117 5.88 17.52 1.88
C TYR A 117 6.27 16.77 3.17
N PRO A 118 6.54 17.44 4.31
CA PRO A 118 6.80 16.76 5.58
C PRO A 118 5.60 15.92 6.05
N GLY A 119 4.39 16.43 5.89
CA GLY A 119 3.17 15.68 6.22
C GLY A 119 3.01 14.40 5.40
N LEU A 120 3.35 14.43 4.11
CA LEU A 120 3.37 13.24 3.25
C LEU A 120 4.40 12.21 3.70
N SER A 121 5.60 12.65 4.13
CA SER A 121 6.64 11.76 4.65
C SER A 121 6.21 11.09 5.95
N VAL A 122 5.67 11.87 6.89
CA VAL A 122 5.14 11.34 8.16
C VAL A 122 3.97 10.38 7.91
N ALA A 123 3.08 10.69 6.97
CA ALA A 123 1.96 9.82 6.62
C ALA A 123 2.43 8.45 6.08
N ILE A 124 3.47 8.40 5.25
CA ILE A 124 4.04 7.14 4.76
C ILE A 124 4.54 6.28 5.93
N ILE A 125 5.27 6.88 6.87
CA ILE A 125 5.80 6.17 8.04
C ILE A 125 4.66 5.70 8.94
N ALA A 126 3.69 6.58 9.22
CA ALA A 126 2.54 6.26 10.05
C ALA A 126 1.74 5.07 9.49
N ILE A 127 1.50 5.04 8.17
CA ILE A 127 0.84 3.91 7.50
C ILE A 127 1.65 2.62 7.69
N GLY A 128 2.97 2.67 7.53
CA GLY A 128 3.84 1.51 7.72
C GLY A 128 3.77 0.98 9.16
N VAL A 129 3.93 1.83 10.15
CA VAL A 129 3.87 1.44 11.58
C VAL A 129 2.50 0.88 11.95
N LEU A 130 1.43 1.62 11.62
CA LEU A 130 0.06 1.17 11.89
C LEU A 130 -0.26 -0.14 11.17
N GLY A 131 0.24 -0.31 9.95
CA GLY A 131 0.06 -1.54 9.17
C GLY A 131 0.56 -2.81 9.85
N CYS A 132 1.48 -2.71 10.80
CA CYS A 132 1.98 -3.87 11.56
C CYS A 132 1.09 -4.27 12.75
N ILE A 133 0.14 -3.44 13.17
CA ILE A 133 -0.65 -3.66 14.40
C ILE A 133 -2.15 -3.85 14.16
N VAL A 134 -2.57 -4.08 12.92
CA VAL A 134 -4.00 -4.16 12.52
C VAL A 134 -4.39 -5.46 11.82
N TRP A 135 -3.49 -6.44 11.69
CA TRP A 135 -3.67 -7.63 10.85
C TRP A 135 -4.93 -8.45 11.14
N ALA A 136 -5.42 -8.47 12.38
CA ALA A 136 -6.53 -9.35 12.73
C ALA A 136 -7.91 -8.78 12.34
N HIS A 137 -7.99 -7.61 11.69
CA HIS A 137 -9.24 -7.21 11.05
C HIS A 137 -9.65 -8.14 9.89
N HIS A 138 -8.72 -8.94 9.36
CA HIS A 138 -9.02 -10.02 8.42
C HIS A 138 -9.67 -11.25 9.08
N MET A 139 -9.81 -11.24 10.41
CA MET A 139 -10.21 -12.40 11.20
C MET A 139 -11.44 -12.14 12.08
N PHE A 140 -12.25 -11.12 11.80
CA PHE A 140 -13.39 -10.76 12.64
C PHE A 140 -14.44 -11.88 12.77
N THR A 141 -14.51 -12.79 11.81
CA THR A 141 -15.43 -13.95 11.79
C THR A 141 -14.80 -15.23 12.36
N SER A 142 -13.56 -15.20 12.81
CA SER A 142 -12.81 -16.39 13.27
C SER A 142 -13.09 -16.81 14.72
N GLY A 143 -13.97 -16.09 15.42
CA GLY A 143 -14.31 -16.41 16.82
C GLY A 143 -13.40 -15.72 17.86
N MET A 144 -12.70 -14.66 17.50
CA MET A 144 -11.90 -13.86 18.45
C MET A 144 -12.80 -13.19 19.50
N ASP A 145 -12.24 -12.89 20.65
CA ASP A 145 -12.89 -12.15 21.73
C ASP A 145 -13.39 -10.79 21.28
N LEU A 146 -14.44 -10.32 21.92
CA LEU A 146 -15.07 -9.03 21.58
C LEU A 146 -14.09 -7.86 21.74
N ASP A 147 -13.32 -7.83 22.84
CA ASP A 147 -12.34 -6.77 23.11
C ASP A 147 -11.24 -6.75 22.06
N THR A 148 -10.78 -7.92 21.63
CA THR A 148 -9.79 -8.06 20.55
C THR A 148 -10.33 -7.52 19.24
N ARG A 149 -11.59 -7.84 18.88
CA ARG A 149 -12.24 -7.31 17.67
C ARG A 149 -12.36 -5.78 17.73
N PHE A 150 -12.74 -5.20 18.86
CA PHE A 150 -12.83 -3.75 19.02
C PHE A 150 -11.46 -3.07 18.95
N TYR A 151 -10.42 -3.67 19.53
CA TYR A 151 -9.06 -3.16 19.38
C TYR A 151 -8.66 -3.07 17.91
N PHE A 152 -8.77 -4.17 17.16
CA PHE A 152 -8.37 -4.20 15.76
C PHE A 152 -9.25 -3.33 14.86
N ALA A 153 -10.53 -3.19 15.15
CA ALA A 153 -11.41 -2.27 14.47
C ALA A 153 -10.96 -0.81 14.67
N SER A 154 -10.73 -0.41 15.91
CA SER A 154 -10.29 0.94 16.26
C SER A 154 -8.92 1.28 15.68
N ALA A 155 -7.95 0.37 15.81
CA ALA A 155 -6.61 0.56 15.25
C ALA A 155 -6.64 0.68 13.73
N THR A 156 -7.50 -0.09 13.06
CA THR A 156 -7.67 -0.01 11.60
C THR A 156 -8.26 1.33 11.16
N LEU A 157 -9.26 1.86 11.88
CA LEU A 157 -9.85 3.18 11.58
C LEU A 157 -8.82 4.31 11.65
N ILE A 158 -7.82 4.23 12.52
CA ILE A 158 -6.77 5.24 12.65
C ILE A 158 -5.96 5.38 11.35
N ILE A 159 -5.83 4.33 10.54
CA ILE A 159 -5.12 4.37 9.25
C ILE A 159 -5.79 5.32 8.25
N ALA A 160 -7.08 5.58 8.39
CA ALA A 160 -7.78 6.54 7.55
C ALA A 160 -7.20 7.96 7.64
N ILE A 161 -6.64 8.35 8.79
CA ILE A 161 -6.11 9.70 9.02
C ILE A 161 -4.87 9.98 8.13
N PRO A 162 -3.77 9.21 8.20
CA PRO A 162 -2.61 9.46 7.35
C PRO A 162 -2.92 9.26 5.86
N THR A 163 -3.82 8.34 5.52
CA THR A 163 -4.26 8.14 4.13
C THR A 163 -5.05 9.35 3.62
N GLY A 164 -5.94 9.91 4.43
CA GLY A 164 -6.67 11.14 4.12
C GLY A 164 -5.74 12.34 3.93
N ILE A 165 -4.73 12.50 4.78
CA ILE A 165 -3.70 13.54 4.62
C ILE A 165 -3.06 13.46 3.23
N LYS A 166 -2.76 12.26 2.73
CA LYS A 166 -2.17 12.09 1.40
C LYS A 166 -3.12 12.52 0.29
N ILE A 167 -4.37 12.05 0.33
CA ILE A 167 -5.39 12.38 -0.68
C ILE A 167 -5.60 13.91 -0.73
N PHE A 168 -5.83 14.55 0.42
CA PHE A 168 -6.00 16.00 0.48
C PHE A 168 -4.75 16.76 0.03
N SER A 169 -3.55 16.30 0.38
CA SER A 169 -2.32 16.93 -0.07
C SER A 169 -2.17 16.86 -1.60
N TRP A 170 -2.55 15.77 -2.24
CA TRP A 170 -2.55 15.66 -3.70
C TRP A 170 -3.56 16.60 -4.35
N ILE A 171 -4.77 16.67 -3.81
CA ILE A 171 -5.83 17.57 -4.32
C ILE A 171 -5.37 19.05 -4.16
N PHE A 172 -4.88 19.44 -2.98
CA PHE A 172 -4.40 20.81 -2.75
C PHE A 172 -3.18 21.15 -3.61
N THR A 173 -2.34 20.18 -3.94
CA THR A 173 -1.23 20.39 -4.85
C THR A 173 -1.72 20.76 -6.25
N PHE A 174 -2.77 20.11 -6.75
CA PHE A 174 -3.38 20.46 -8.05
C PHE A 174 -4.09 21.81 -8.06
N ILE A 175 -4.85 22.15 -7.00
CA ILE A 175 -5.65 23.38 -6.95
C ILE A 175 -4.76 24.63 -6.91
N SER A 176 -3.55 24.51 -6.39
CA SER A 176 -2.68 25.66 -6.11
C SER A 176 -2.01 26.26 -7.35
N GLU A 177 -2.08 25.63 -8.53
CA GLU A 177 -1.32 26.04 -9.72
C GLU A 177 -2.07 25.82 -11.03
N THR A 178 -1.66 26.57 -12.07
CA THR A 178 -2.05 26.30 -13.45
C THR A 178 -1.26 25.09 -13.97
N TYR A 179 -1.91 24.13 -14.55
CA TYR A 179 -1.27 22.94 -15.13
C TYR A 179 -1.46 22.89 -16.65
N ILE A 180 -0.48 22.31 -17.32
CA ILE A 180 -0.59 21.97 -18.74
C ILE A 180 -1.22 20.59 -18.82
N TYR A 181 -2.32 20.46 -19.57
CA TYR A 181 -2.98 19.17 -19.76
C TYR A 181 -2.02 18.15 -20.39
N ASN A 182 -1.79 17.05 -19.66
CA ASN A 182 -0.88 15.96 -20.01
C ASN A 182 -1.60 14.62 -19.74
N PRO A 183 -1.38 13.55 -20.53
CA PRO A 183 -1.95 12.22 -20.26
C PRO A 183 -1.65 11.69 -18.86
N LEU A 184 -0.49 12.00 -18.28
CA LEU A 184 -0.15 11.68 -16.88
C LEU A 184 -1.18 12.26 -15.90
N PHE A 185 -1.79 13.39 -16.22
CA PHE A 185 -2.84 14.00 -15.42
C PHE A 185 -4.08 13.11 -15.31
N ASN A 186 -4.53 12.51 -16.42
CA ASN A 186 -5.68 11.60 -16.42
C ASN A 186 -5.42 10.39 -15.52
N TRP A 187 -4.24 9.76 -15.65
CA TRP A 187 -3.84 8.61 -14.82
C TRP A 187 -3.76 8.98 -13.35
N THR A 188 -3.25 10.17 -13.02
CA THR A 188 -3.12 10.64 -11.64
C THR A 188 -4.49 10.93 -11.02
N LEU A 189 -5.39 11.60 -11.74
CA LEU A 189 -6.76 11.83 -11.27
C LEU A 189 -7.53 10.52 -11.14
N GLY A 190 -7.38 9.61 -12.11
CA GLY A 190 -7.97 8.27 -12.06
C GLY A 190 -7.52 7.50 -10.82
N PHE A 191 -6.22 7.56 -10.49
CA PHE A 191 -5.71 6.97 -9.26
C PHE A 191 -6.35 7.57 -8.01
N ILE A 192 -6.36 8.90 -7.88
CA ILE A 192 -6.94 9.57 -6.70
C ILE A 192 -8.41 9.20 -6.54
N PHE A 193 -9.17 9.19 -7.64
CA PHE A 193 -10.59 8.82 -7.62
C PHE A 193 -10.79 7.36 -7.19
N LEU A 194 -10.21 6.40 -7.89
CA LEU A 194 -10.42 4.97 -7.66
C LEU A 194 -9.88 4.54 -6.28
N PHE A 195 -8.71 5.06 -5.89
CA PHE A 195 -8.15 4.76 -4.57
C PHE A 195 -9.00 5.35 -3.44
N THR A 196 -9.61 6.53 -3.62
CA THR A 196 -10.49 7.13 -2.61
C THR A 196 -11.72 6.25 -2.38
N PHE A 197 -12.38 5.77 -3.44
CA PHE A 197 -13.52 4.85 -3.29
C PHE A 197 -13.11 3.51 -2.67
N GLY A 198 -11.98 2.96 -3.08
CA GLY A 198 -11.41 1.76 -2.47
C GLY A 198 -11.07 1.96 -0.98
N GLY A 199 -10.53 3.12 -0.61
CA GLY A 199 -10.24 3.46 0.80
C GLY A 199 -11.50 3.63 1.64
N LEU A 200 -12.54 4.28 1.11
CA LEU A 200 -13.83 4.45 1.80
C LEU A 200 -14.51 3.08 2.07
N SER A 201 -14.46 2.16 1.11
CA SER A 201 -14.95 0.78 1.33
C SER A 201 -14.17 0.06 2.43
N GLY A 202 -12.86 0.35 2.58
CA GLY A 202 -12.03 -0.16 3.66
C GLY A 202 -12.45 0.36 5.05
N ILE A 203 -12.88 1.62 5.14
CA ILE A 203 -13.42 2.18 6.40
C ILE A 203 -14.72 1.46 6.81
N VAL A 204 -15.59 1.14 5.85
CA VAL A 204 -16.79 0.33 6.12
C VAL A 204 -16.42 -1.06 6.64
N LEU A 205 -15.43 -1.72 6.01
CA LEU A 205 -14.97 -3.06 6.41
C LEU A 205 -14.23 -3.07 7.75
N SER A 206 -13.65 -1.95 8.18
CA SER A 206 -12.98 -1.84 9.47
C SER A 206 -13.95 -1.93 10.66
N ASN A 207 -15.24 -1.67 10.45
CA ASN A 207 -16.26 -1.85 11.46
C ASN A 207 -16.55 -3.36 11.63
N CYS A 208 -16.21 -3.92 12.80
CA CYS A 208 -16.32 -5.35 13.05
C CYS A 208 -17.74 -5.90 12.89
N HIS A 209 -18.77 -5.12 13.24
CA HIS A 209 -20.17 -5.54 13.08
C HIS A 209 -20.60 -5.58 11.62
N LEU A 210 -20.26 -4.57 10.84
CA LEU A 210 -20.55 -4.56 9.40
C LEU A 210 -19.76 -5.65 8.66
N ASN A 211 -18.53 -5.89 9.09
CA ASN A 211 -17.68 -6.91 8.50
C ASN A 211 -18.27 -8.32 8.64
N LEU A 212 -19.03 -8.62 9.69
CA LEU A 212 -19.72 -9.90 9.81
C LEU A 212 -20.67 -10.21 8.62
N PHE A 213 -21.26 -9.17 8.03
CA PHE A 213 -22.14 -9.33 6.86
C PHE A 213 -21.38 -9.29 5.53
N PHE A 214 -20.26 -8.56 5.48
CA PHE A 214 -19.50 -8.36 4.25
C PHE A 214 -18.31 -9.31 4.08
N HIS A 215 -17.89 -10.01 5.14
CA HIS A 215 -16.77 -10.95 5.09
C HIS A 215 -17.02 -12.03 4.03
N ASP A 216 -15.99 -12.38 3.27
CA ASP A 216 -16.05 -13.37 2.17
C ASP A 216 -17.08 -13.06 1.08
N SER A 217 -17.50 -11.80 0.94
CA SER A 217 -18.41 -11.34 -0.10
C SER A 217 -17.67 -10.58 -1.22
N TYR A 218 -18.38 -10.30 -2.32
CA TYR A 218 -17.86 -9.45 -3.40
C TYR A 218 -17.56 -8.01 -2.96
N TYR A 219 -18.09 -7.56 -1.82
CA TYR A 219 -17.74 -6.26 -1.26
C TYR A 219 -16.25 -6.18 -0.86
N VAL A 220 -15.74 -7.23 -0.21
CA VAL A 220 -14.30 -7.33 0.12
C VAL A 220 -13.46 -7.43 -1.16
N ILE A 221 -13.94 -8.23 -2.13
CA ILE A 221 -13.26 -8.40 -3.42
C ILE A 221 -13.17 -7.05 -4.14
N ALA A 222 -14.25 -6.27 -4.16
CA ALA A 222 -14.24 -4.93 -4.73
C ALA A 222 -13.25 -4.01 -4.01
N HIS A 223 -13.24 -4.03 -2.66
CA HIS A 223 -12.32 -3.22 -1.87
C HIS A 223 -10.87 -3.43 -2.30
N PHE A 224 -10.35 -4.66 -2.21
CA PHE A 224 -8.94 -4.87 -2.51
C PHE A 224 -8.60 -4.72 -4.00
N HIS A 225 -9.54 -4.96 -4.92
CA HIS A 225 -9.31 -4.70 -6.34
C HIS A 225 -9.22 -3.19 -6.65
N TYR A 226 -10.07 -2.35 -6.05
CA TYR A 226 -9.98 -0.91 -6.23
C TYR A 226 -8.67 -0.34 -5.67
N VAL A 227 -8.21 -0.86 -4.53
CA VAL A 227 -6.97 -0.38 -3.90
C VAL A 227 -5.73 -0.94 -4.63
N LEU A 228 -5.68 -2.23 -4.91
CA LEU A 228 -4.49 -2.89 -5.46
C LEU A 228 -4.51 -2.96 -6.99
N SER A 229 -5.53 -3.60 -7.59
CA SER A 229 -5.54 -3.80 -9.04
C SER A 229 -5.70 -2.49 -9.81
N LEU A 230 -6.44 -1.54 -9.29
CA LEU A 230 -6.58 -0.22 -9.88
C LEU A 230 -5.56 0.76 -9.29
N GLY A 231 -5.39 0.80 -7.98
CA GLY A 231 -4.44 1.70 -7.33
C GLY A 231 -2.97 1.37 -7.65
N ALA A 232 -2.47 0.22 -7.21
CA ALA A 232 -1.06 -0.12 -7.40
C ALA A 232 -0.68 -0.27 -8.88
N VAL A 233 -1.54 -0.86 -9.71
CA VAL A 233 -1.27 -1.02 -11.16
C VAL A 233 -1.19 0.32 -11.87
N ILE A 234 -2.09 1.27 -11.57
CA ILE A 234 -1.98 2.64 -12.10
C ILE A 234 -0.65 3.27 -11.65
N GLY A 235 -0.22 3.04 -10.40
CA GLY A 235 1.09 3.49 -9.92
C GLY A 235 2.25 2.95 -10.74
N VAL A 236 2.22 1.67 -11.13
CA VAL A 236 3.23 1.05 -12.00
C VAL A 236 3.21 1.69 -13.40
N ILE A 237 2.04 1.84 -14.00
CA ILE A 237 1.89 2.48 -15.32
C ILE A 237 2.42 3.92 -15.29
N LEU A 238 2.03 4.68 -14.27
CA LEU A 238 2.50 6.06 -14.08
C LEU A 238 4.01 6.14 -13.90
N SER A 239 4.59 5.23 -13.11
CA SER A 239 6.04 5.21 -12.90
C SER A 239 6.78 4.99 -14.21
N THR A 240 6.29 4.08 -15.04
CA THR A 240 6.86 3.80 -16.37
C THR A 240 6.80 5.04 -17.26
N TYR A 241 5.64 5.64 -17.44
CA TYR A 241 5.51 6.86 -18.24
C TYR A 241 6.35 8.03 -17.70
N TYR A 242 6.38 8.20 -16.38
CA TYR A 242 7.17 9.26 -15.74
C TYR A 242 8.66 9.08 -15.98
N ILE A 243 9.18 7.85 -15.83
CA ILE A 243 10.60 7.55 -16.07
C ILE A 243 10.95 7.76 -17.54
N PHE A 244 10.14 7.27 -18.48
CA PHE A 244 10.39 7.45 -19.91
C PHE A 244 10.37 8.94 -20.31
N ASN A 245 9.41 9.70 -19.82
CA ASN A 245 9.34 11.13 -20.11
C ASN A 245 10.54 11.89 -19.51
N LYS A 246 10.89 11.61 -18.25
CA LYS A 246 11.90 12.37 -17.54
C LYS A 246 13.35 11.98 -17.90
N SER A 247 13.63 10.68 -18.05
CA SER A 247 14.98 10.17 -18.24
C SER A 247 15.39 10.10 -19.70
N PHE A 248 14.43 9.82 -20.59
CA PHE A 248 14.72 9.62 -22.01
C PHE A 248 14.12 10.72 -22.91
N ASN A 249 13.39 11.68 -22.34
CA ASN A 249 12.65 12.71 -23.07
C ASN A 249 11.74 12.13 -24.16
N LEU A 250 11.22 10.92 -23.93
CA LEU A 250 10.33 10.20 -24.83
C LEU A 250 8.87 10.45 -24.41
N SER A 251 8.24 11.39 -25.09
CA SER A 251 6.79 11.60 -24.97
C SER A 251 6.08 10.77 -26.03
N GLY A 252 5.30 9.78 -25.61
CA GLY A 252 4.40 9.07 -26.53
C GLY A 252 3.30 9.99 -27.05
N SER A 253 2.58 9.54 -28.11
CA SER A 253 1.44 10.28 -28.63
C SER A 253 0.39 10.53 -27.55
N PHE A 254 0.03 11.78 -27.34
CA PHE A 254 -1.02 12.22 -26.42
C PHE A 254 -2.34 11.46 -26.63
N PHE A 255 -2.75 11.29 -27.87
CA PHE A 255 -3.98 10.60 -28.24
C PHE A 255 -3.98 9.14 -27.77
N TYR A 256 -2.93 8.39 -28.07
CA TYR A 256 -2.85 6.97 -27.68
C TYR A 256 -2.76 6.78 -26.16
N GLN A 257 -2.00 7.62 -25.46
CA GLN A 257 -1.91 7.53 -24.00
C GLN A 257 -3.26 7.83 -23.32
N SER A 258 -4.01 8.81 -23.82
CA SER A 258 -5.35 9.11 -23.33
C SER A 258 -6.34 8.00 -23.67
N LEU A 259 -6.27 7.41 -24.87
CA LEU A 259 -7.11 6.29 -25.28
C LEU A 259 -6.87 5.06 -24.37
N ILE A 260 -5.62 4.74 -24.06
CA ILE A 260 -5.25 3.64 -23.17
C ILE A 260 -5.85 3.88 -21.77
N PHE A 261 -5.72 5.10 -21.23
CA PHE A 261 -6.31 5.44 -19.95
C PHE A 261 -7.83 5.24 -19.94
N PHE A 262 -8.55 5.81 -20.90
CA PHE A 262 -10.02 5.69 -20.94
C PHE A 262 -10.48 4.25 -21.15
N SER A 263 -9.80 3.49 -22.00
CA SER A 263 -10.10 2.06 -22.18
C SER A 263 -9.90 1.28 -20.88
N PHE A 264 -8.79 1.52 -20.17
CA PHE A 264 -8.51 0.91 -18.88
C PHE A 264 -9.53 1.32 -17.82
N PHE A 265 -9.81 2.64 -17.69
CA PHE A 265 -10.70 3.18 -16.68
C PHE A 265 -12.15 2.69 -16.86
N ILE A 266 -12.65 2.72 -18.09
CA ILE A 266 -14.00 2.25 -18.42
C ILE A 266 -14.10 0.74 -18.23
N GLY A 267 -13.15 -0.02 -18.82
CA GLY A 267 -13.18 -1.48 -18.75
C GLY A 267 -13.02 -2.05 -17.35
N SER A 268 -12.34 -1.33 -16.45
CA SER A 268 -12.18 -1.77 -15.05
C SER A 268 -13.36 -1.44 -14.14
N ASN A 269 -14.27 -0.56 -14.57
CA ASN A 269 -15.45 -0.15 -13.80
C ASN A 269 -16.77 -0.72 -14.38
N LEU A 270 -16.73 -1.42 -15.51
CA LEU A 270 -17.82 -2.22 -16.06
C LEU A 270 -17.86 -3.63 -15.45
#